data_4948573bdbca3090ca84d215b2e7d261
#
_entry.id   4948573bdbca3090ca84d215b2e7d261
#
_cell.length_a   1.000
_cell.length_b   1.000
_cell.length_c   1.000
_cell.angle_alpha   90.00
_cell.angle_beta   90.00
_cell.angle_gamma   90.00
#
_symmetry.space_group_name_H-M   'P 1'
#
loop_
_entity.id
_entity.type
_entity.pdbx_description
1 polymer ?
#
loop_
_entity_poly.entity_id
_entity_poly.type
_entity_poly.pdbx_seq_one_letter_code
_entity_poly.pdbx_strand_id
1 'polypeptide(L)'
;MKTAIVPFLLLLNVLVAVNAQTKDSVILVKDSITVKLPNVYVTSERPLVTVTDDALSFDVPNLIMAKPVNTAFDILGEIPGLVKEGDNVSIIGVPTTNIIINGRRSSMSLSQIVELLKSTSASKVKSIELLYSSPPKYGVKGGSI
;
A
#
# COMPACT_ATOMS: atom_id res chain seq x y z
N MET A 1 4.38 0.72 -91.95
CA MET A 1 4.25 -0.21 -90.87
C MET A 1 5.41 -0.14 -89.84
N LYS A 2 6.10 1.00 -89.73
CA LYS A 2 7.28 1.15 -88.82
C LYS A 2 7.06 2.07 -87.59
N THR A 3 5.94 2.72 -87.47
CA THR A 3 5.68 3.72 -86.41
C THR A 3 4.85 3.20 -85.21
N ALA A 4 4.24 2.01 -85.27
CA ALA A 4 3.39 1.44 -84.26
C ALA A 4 4.19 0.59 -83.20
N ILE A 5 5.42 0.19 -83.51
CA ILE A 5 6.18 -0.71 -82.63
C ILE A 5 6.89 0.09 -81.49
N VAL A 6 7.29 1.33 -81.72
CA VAL A 6 7.99 2.15 -80.79
C VAL A 6 7.14 2.50 -79.56
N PRO A 7 5.87 2.95 -79.67
CA PRO A 7 5.02 3.23 -78.48
C PRO A 7 4.69 1.98 -77.70
N PHE A 8 4.56 0.80 -78.36
CA PHE A 8 4.29 -0.47 -77.67
C PHE A 8 5.47 -0.94 -76.88
N LEU A 9 6.72 -0.73 -77.35
CA LEU A 9 7.95 -1.06 -76.56
C LEU A 9 8.12 -0.16 -75.39
N LEU A 10 7.74 1.12 -75.49
CA LEU A 10 7.80 2.11 -74.40
C LEU A 10 6.76 1.80 -73.31
N LEU A 11 5.58 1.31 -73.68
CA LEU A 11 4.55 0.91 -72.74
C LEU A 11 4.92 -0.39 -71.99
N LEU A 12 5.65 -1.28 -72.62
CA LEU A 12 6.16 -2.50 -71.98
C LEU A 12 7.22 -2.20 -70.90
N ASN A 13 8.04 -1.17 -71.07
CA ASN A 13 9.02 -0.79 -70.07
C ASN A 13 8.42 -0.12 -68.85
N VAL A 14 7.27 0.56 -68.98
CA VAL A 14 6.57 1.17 -67.81
C VAL A 14 5.90 0.07 -66.98
N LEU A 15 5.45 -1.04 -67.57
CA LEU A 15 4.85 -2.14 -66.78
C LEU A 15 5.86 -2.91 -65.94
N VAL A 16 7.13 -2.97 -66.35
CA VAL A 16 8.19 -3.68 -65.61
C VAL A 16 8.66 -2.85 -64.40
N ALA A 17 8.57 -1.52 -64.44
CA ALA A 17 9.01 -0.63 -63.33
C ALA A 17 8.01 -0.64 -62.13
N VAL A 18 6.74 -1.00 -62.33
CA VAL A 18 5.73 -0.99 -61.27
C VAL A 18 5.83 -2.21 -60.35
N ASN A 19 6.46 -3.29 -60.79
CA ASN A 19 6.61 -4.50 -59.96
C ASN A 19 7.84 -4.52 -59.04
N ALA A 20 8.68 -3.48 -59.08
CA ALA A 20 9.91 -3.42 -58.29
C ALA A 20 9.74 -2.73 -56.90
N GLN A 21 8.55 -2.21 -56.58
CA GLN A 21 8.36 -1.43 -55.34
C GLN A 21 7.56 -2.14 -54.24
N THR A 22 7.21 -3.40 -54.36
CA THR A 22 6.39 -4.07 -53.37
C THR A 22 7.12 -5.14 -52.55
N LYS A 23 8.44 -5.11 -52.48
CA LYS A 23 9.16 -6.15 -51.72
C LYS A 23 9.92 -5.68 -50.48
N ASP A 24 9.93 -4.40 -50.16
CA ASP A 24 10.77 -3.95 -49.06
C ASP A 24 10.05 -3.49 -47.79
N SER A 25 8.76 -3.66 -47.68
CA SER A 25 8.05 -3.20 -46.49
C SER A 25 7.48 -4.28 -45.58
N VAL A 26 7.79 -5.56 -45.80
CA VAL A 26 7.17 -6.66 -45.04
C VAL A 26 8.13 -7.41 -44.12
N ILE A 27 9.39 -7.01 -44.01
CA ILE A 27 10.37 -7.79 -43.22
C ILE A 27 10.64 -7.19 -41.82
N LEU A 28 10.05 -6.09 -41.43
CA LEU A 28 10.32 -5.47 -40.13
C LEU A 28 9.24 -5.69 -39.06
N VAL A 29 8.28 -6.56 -39.27
CA VAL A 29 7.23 -6.82 -38.27
C VAL A 29 7.33 -8.23 -37.67
N LYS A 30 8.36 -9.01 -37.99
CA LYS A 30 8.45 -10.38 -37.50
C LYS A 30 9.27 -10.59 -36.25
N ASP A 31 9.81 -9.53 -35.66
CA ASP A 31 10.52 -9.59 -34.37
C ASP A 31 9.93 -8.68 -33.30
N SER A 32 8.68 -8.27 -33.44
CA SER A 32 7.92 -7.83 -32.27
C SER A 32 7.58 -9.05 -31.47
N ILE A 33 8.51 -9.53 -30.66
CA ILE A 33 8.20 -10.38 -29.52
C ILE A 33 7.30 -9.52 -28.62
N THR A 34 6.01 -9.59 -28.84
CA THR A 34 5.05 -9.09 -27.86
C THR A 34 5.14 -10.02 -26.66
N VAL A 35 6.11 -9.74 -25.79
CA VAL A 35 6.11 -10.30 -24.44
C VAL A 35 4.84 -9.76 -23.80
N LYS A 36 3.79 -10.58 -23.72
CA LYS A 36 2.66 -10.31 -22.86
C LYS A 36 3.23 -10.29 -21.45
N LEU A 37 3.51 -9.10 -20.95
CA LEU A 37 3.81 -8.90 -19.54
C LEU A 37 2.63 -9.46 -18.76
N PRO A 38 2.85 -10.34 -17.78
CA PRO A 38 1.78 -10.80 -16.92
C PRO A 38 1.14 -9.55 -16.30
N ASN A 39 -0.19 -9.51 -16.29
CA ASN A 39 -0.92 -8.46 -15.59
C ASN A 39 -0.44 -8.47 -14.14
N VAL A 40 0.36 -7.48 -13.77
CA VAL A 40 0.71 -7.24 -12.38
C VAL A 40 -0.55 -6.65 -11.76
N TYR A 41 -1.32 -7.47 -11.10
CA TYR A 41 -2.37 -6.98 -10.22
C TYR A 41 -1.67 -6.33 -9.03
N VAL A 42 -1.55 -5.03 -9.05
CA VAL A 42 -1.18 -4.26 -7.87
C VAL A 42 -2.40 -4.30 -6.95
N THR A 43 -2.46 -5.31 -6.12
CA THR A 43 -3.37 -5.30 -4.97
C THR A 43 -2.83 -4.22 -4.05
N SER A 44 -3.54 -3.11 -3.95
CA SER A 44 -3.23 -2.06 -2.99
C SER A 44 -3.53 -2.63 -1.60
N GLU A 45 -2.54 -3.27 -0.99
CA GLU A 45 -2.60 -3.61 0.42
C GLU A 45 -2.54 -2.30 1.20
N ARG A 46 -3.46 -2.13 2.14
CA ARG A 46 -3.40 -0.99 3.06
C ARG A 46 -2.09 -1.07 3.81
N PRO A 47 -1.34 0.03 3.92
CA PRO A 47 -0.09 0.01 4.65
C PRO A 47 -0.35 -0.39 6.10
N LEU A 48 0.48 -1.27 6.64
CA LEU A 48 0.40 -1.72 8.03
C LEU A 48 0.55 -0.55 9.01
N VAL A 49 1.35 0.43 8.65
CA VAL A 49 1.64 1.63 9.43
C VAL A 49 1.53 2.85 8.53
N THR A 50 0.77 3.83 8.99
CA THR A 50 0.68 5.16 8.38
C THR A 50 1.35 6.17 9.31
N VAL A 51 2.30 6.92 8.77
CA VAL A 51 3.00 7.98 9.50
C VAL A 51 2.33 9.31 9.20
N THR A 52 1.90 10.00 10.24
CA THR A 52 1.44 11.40 10.18
C THR A 52 2.41 12.26 10.99
N ASP A 53 2.29 13.59 10.90
CA ASP A 53 3.22 14.52 11.56
C ASP A 53 3.31 14.29 13.06
N ASP A 54 2.23 13.86 13.70
CA ASP A 54 2.13 13.70 15.14
C ASP A 54 1.96 12.26 15.63
N ALA A 55 1.67 11.29 14.73
CA ALA A 55 1.29 9.96 15.13
C ALA A 55 1.77 8.86 14.16
N LEU A 56 2.02 7.68 14.73
CA LEU A 56 2.12 6.42 14.00
C LEU A 56 0.79 5.68 14.15
N SER A 57 0.06 5.52 13.06
CA SER A 57 -1.21 4.80 13.05
C SER A 57 -1.02 3.40 12.49
N PHE A 58 -1.40 2.39 13.27
CA PHE A 58 -1.31 0.97 12.93
C PHE A 58 -2.69 0.45 12.55
N ASP A 59 -2.79 -0.19 11.37
CA ASP A 59 -4.00 -0.91 10.94
C ASP A 59 -4.04 -2.26 11.65
N VAL A 60 -4.91 -2.38 12.66
CA VAL A 60 -4.97 -3.57 13.52
C VAL A 60 -5.41 -4.83 12.77
N PRO A 61 -6.44 -4.83 11.92
CA PRO A 61 -6.82 -6.00 11.14
C PRO A 61 -5.64 -6.61 10.36
N ASN A 62 -4.84 -5.77 9.71
CA ASN A 62 -3.67 -6.22 8.97
C ASN A 62 -2.53 -6.67 9.91
N LEU A 63 -2.36 -5.97 11.04
CA LEU A 63 -1.32 -6.30 12.01
C LEU A 63 -1.51 -7.68 12.64
N ILE A 64 -2.76 -8.06 12.94
CA ILE A 64 -3.08 -9.30 13.65
C ILE A 64 -3.37 -10.49 12.74
N MET A 65 -3.40 -10.30 11.42
CA MET A 65 -3.82 -11.33 10.46
C MET A 65 -3.04 -12.65 10.59
N ALA A 66 -1.75 -12.58 10.95
CA ALA A 66 -0.87 -13.74 11.11
C ALA A 66 -0.41 -13.97 12.55
N LYS A 67 -1.05 -13.33 13.54
CA LYS A 67 -0.63 -13.35 14.94
C LYS A 67 -1.71 -13.90 15.85
N PRO A 68 -1.36 -14.73 16.86
CA PRO A 68 -2.32 -15.30 17.80
C PRO A 68 -2.70 -14.28 18.89
N VAL A 69 -3.41 -13.21 18.50
CA VAL A 69 -3.90 -12.16 19.42
C VAL A 69 -5.40 -12.30 19.63
N ASN A 70 -5.85 -12.33 20.87
CA ASN A 70 -7.24 -12.54 21.22
C ASN A 70 -7.91 -11.27 21.75
N THR A 71 -7.18 -10.46 22.50
CA THR A 71 -7.72 -9.29 23.19
C THR A 71 -7.09 -7.98 22.67
N ALA A 72 -7.80 -6.86 22.90
CA ALA A 72 -7.26 -5.54 22.61
C ALA A 72 -5.97 -5.25 23.39
N PHE A 73 -5.82 -5.83 24.59
CA PHE A 73 -4.61 -5.71 25.39
C PHE A 73 -3.43 -6.47 24.78
N ASP A 74 -3.67 -7.63 24.15
CA ASP A 74 -2.61 -8.39 23.50
C ASP A 74 -2.04 -7.66 22.29
N ILE A 75 -2.89 -6.93 21.55
CA ILE A 75 -2.44 -6.14 20.39
C ILE A 75 -1.36 -5.13 20.79
N LEU A 76 -1.45 -4.52 22.00
CA LEU A 76 -0.48 -3.54 22.45
C LEU A 76 0.94 -4.10 22.55
N GLY A 77 1.06 -5.40 22.81
CA GLY A 77 2.35 -6.10 22.81
C GLY A 77 2.96 -6.30 21.41
N GLU A 78 2.15 -6.15 20.36
CA GLU A 78 2.57 -6.33 18.97
C GLU A 78 2.88 -5.02 18.25
N ILE A 79 2.64 -3.89 18.92
CA ILE A 79 2.91 -2.55 18.37
C ILE A 79 4.38 -2.19 18.55
N PRO A 80 5.15 -1.96 17.47
CA PRO A 80 6.51 -1.44 17.59
C PRO A 80 6.53 -0.08 18.31
N GLY A 81 7.43 0.06 19.26
CA GLY A 81 7.54 1.28 20.07
C GLY A 81 6.79 1.24 21.40
N LEU A 82 6.01 0.17 21.64
CA LEU A 82 5.41 -0.07 22.97
C LEU A 82 6.16 -1.15 23.74
N VAL A 83 6.21 -1.00 25.06
CA VAL A 83 6.66 -2.02 26.01
C VAL A 83 5.50 -2.38 26.90
N LYS A 84 5.22 -3.68 27.01
CA LYS A 84 4.20 -4.25 27.88
C LYS A 84 4.87 -5.07 28.97
N GLU A 85 4.76 -4.62 30.21
CA GLU A 85 5.28 -5.29 31.39
C GLU A 85 4.13 -5.59 32.36
N GLY A 86 3.68 -6.86 32.35
CA GLY A 86 2.47 -7.22 33.08
C GLY A 86 1.26 -6.43 32.59
N ASP A 87 0.67 -5.65 33.46
CA ASP A 87 -0.47 -4.78 33.19
C ASP A 87 -0.07 -3.33 32.86
N ASN A 88 1.22 -3.05 32.83
CA ASN A 88 1.72 -1.74 32.46
C ASN A 88 2.07 -1.68 30.98
N VAL A 89 1.69 -0.58 30.32
CA VAL A 89 2.02 -0.30 28.92
C VAL A 89 2.67 1.06 28.84
N SER A 90 3.82 1.14 28.21
CA SER A 90 4.58 2.37 28.06
C SER A 90 5.10 2.53 26.63
N ILE A 91 5.27 3.78 26.21
CA ILE A 91 5.92 4.13 24.95
C ILE A 91 7.43 4.27 25.21
N ILE A 92 8.25 3.63 24.38
CA ILE A 92 9.70 3.71 24.48
C ILE A 92 10.15 5.17 24.35
N GLY A 93 10.94 5.64 25.31
CA GLY A 93 11.48 7.00 25.30
C GLY A 93 10.52 8.08 25.79
N VAL A 94 9.34 7.72 26.27
CA VAL A 94 8.34 8.67 26.80
C VAL A 94 8.13 8.41 28.29
N PRO A 95 8.33 9.43 29.16
CA PRO A 95 8.25 9.24 30.62
C PRO A 95 6.84 8.96 31.13
N THR A 96 5.81 9.42 30.41
CA THR A 96 4.41 9.24 30.80
C THR A 96 3.59 8.84 29.59
N THR A 97 2.92 7.70 29.67
CA THR A 97 2.03 7.19 28.62
C THR A 97 0.59 7.25 29.10
N ASN A 98 -0.28 7.80 28.27
CA ASN A 98 -1.72 7.90 28.51
C ASN A 98 -2.46 7.00 27.53
N ILE A 99 -3.58 6.41 27.94
CA ILE A 99 -4.45 5.63 27.04
C ILE A 99 -5.68 6.46 26.71
N ILE A 100 -5.90 6.66 25.43
CA ILE A 100 -7.01 7.42 24.86
C ILE A 100 -7.93 6.44 24.11
N ILE A 101 -9.18 6.36 24.47
CA ILE A 101 -10.14 5.43 23.87
C ILE A 101 -11.12 6.20 22.99
N ASN A 102 -11.20 5.84 21.72
CA ASN A 102 -12.06 6.50 20.73
C ASN A 102 -11.89 8.02 20.69
N GLY A 103 -10.64 8.47 20.76
CA GLY A 103 -10.29 9.90 20.73
C GLY A 103 -10.67 10.68 21.98
N ARG A 104 -11.00 10.01 23.09
CA ARG A 104 -11.38 10.62 24.36
C ARG A 104 -10.52 10.10 25.50
N ARG A 105 -10.08 11.02 26.35
CA ARG A 105 -9.47 10.65 27.63
C ARG A 105 -10.52 9.96 28.52
N SER A 106 -10.17 8.80 29.02
CA SER A 106 -10.98 8.10 30.03
C SER A 106 -10.73 8.67 31.42
N SER A 107 -11.80 8.70 32.24
CA SER A 107 -11.71 8.96 33.68
C SER A 107 -11.38 7.72 34.50
N MET A 108 -11.28 6.56 33.84
CA MET A 108 -10.95 5.27 34.46
C MET A 108 -9.49 5.25 34.89
N SER A 109 -9.21 4.51 35.97
CA SER A 109 -7.83 4.21 36.36
C SER A 109 -7.15 3.30 35.31
N LEU A 110 -5.81 3.28 35.30
CA LEU A 110 -5.06 2.43 34.36
C LEU A 110 -5.47 0.96 34.48
N SER A 111 -5.64 0.45 35.69
CA SER A 111 -6.07 -0.93 35.93
C SER A 111 -7.45 -1.22 35.34
N GLN A 112 -8.41 -0.30 35.49
CA GLN A 112 -9.73 -0.44 34.88
C GLN A 112 -9.69 -0.42 33.35
N ILE A 113 -8.83 0.43 32.77
CA ILE A 113 -8.62 0.47 31.32
C ILE A 113 -8.01 -0.85 30.83
N VAL A 114 -7.02 -1.38 31.53
CA VAL A 114 -6.37 -2.66 31.21
C VAL A 114 -7.41 -3.80 31.26
N GLU A 115 -8.26 -3.86 32.27
CA GLU A 115 -9.33 -4.88 32.35
C GLU A 115 -10.35 -4.73 31.23
N LEU A 116 -10.69 -3.49 30.86
CA LEU A 116 -11.53 -3.24 29.68
C LEU A 116 -10.88 -3.76 28.41
N LEU A 117 -9.58 -3.50 28.20
CA LEU A 117 -8.85 -3.96 27.01
C LEU A 117 -8.69 -5.48 26.99
N LYS A 118 -8.49 -6.14 28.12
CA LYS A 118 -8.44 -7.59 28.24
C LYS A 118 -9.79 -8.24 27.94
N SER A 119 -10.89 -7.59 28.30
CA SER A 119 -12.25 -8.06 28.00
C SER A 119 -12.75 -7.75 26.58
N THR A 120 -12.01 -6.89 25.84
CA THR A 120 -12.36 -6.48 24.49
C THR A 120 -11.66 -7.39 23.48
N SER A 121 -12.41 -7.99 22.55
CA SER A 121 -11.83 -8.79 21.47
C SER A 121 -10.94 -7.93 20.56
N ALA A 122 -9.80 -8.49 20.13
CA ALA A 122 -8.89 -7.88 19.18
C ALA A 122 -9.60 -7.44 17.88
N SER A 123 -10.57 -8.22 17.40
CA SER A 123 -11.33 -7.95 16.18
C SER A 123 -12.19 -6.67 16.23
N LYS A 124 -12.45 -6.12 17.41
CA LYS A 124 -13.19 -4.87 17.59
C LYS A 124 -12.30 -3.63 17.45
N VAL A 125 -10.99 -3.79 17.50
CA VAL A 125 -10.02 -2.70 17.35
C VAL A 125 -9.74 -2.48 15.87
N LYS A 126 -9.94 -1.26 15.39
CA LYS A 126 -9.70 -0.89 13.99
C LYS A 126 -8.29 -0.36 13.78
N SER A 127 -7.85 0.52 14.65
CA SER A 127 -6.52 1.12 14.57
C SER A 127 -6.01 1.47 15.96
N ILE A 128 -4.69 1.52 16.09
CA ILE A 128 -4.01 2.03 17.27
C ILE A 128 -3.08 3.15 16.81
N GLU A 129 -3.17 4.28 17.48
CA GLU A 129 -2.33 5.44 17.21
C GLU A 129 -1.32 5.62 18.33
N LEU A 130 -0.05 5.72 17.97
CA LEU A 130 1.04 5.98 18.88
C LEU A 130 1.50 7.43 18.72
N LEU A 131 1.31 8.24 19.78
CA LEU A 131 1.70 9.64 19.82
C LEU A 131 2.80 9.83 20.85
N TYR A 132 3.99 10.22 20.43
CA TYR A 132 5.11 10.52 21.34
C TYR A 132 4.87 11.80 22.14
N SER A 133 4.04 12.70 21.62
CA SER A 133 3.57 13.90 22.30
C SER A 133 2.06 14.02 22.13
N SER A 134 1.33 14.02 23.24
CA SER A 134 -0.14 14.11 23.20
C SER A 134 -0.58 15.51 22.76
N PRO A 135 -1.47 15.62 21.77
CA PRO A 135 -2.06 16.89 21.39
C PRO A 135 -2.81 17.56 22.55
N PRO A 136 -2.83 18.89 22.61
CA PRO A 136 -3.52 19.64 23.68
C PRO A 136 -5.01 19.29 23.84
N LYS A 137 -5.65 18.82 22.77
CA LYS A 137 -7.06 18.40 22.78
C LYS A 137 -7.41 17.31 23.77
N TYR A 138 -6.41 16.50 24.18
CA TYR A 138 -6.60 15.42 25.15
C TYR A 138 -6.40 15.88 26.59
N GLY A 139 -5.81 17.07 26.82
CA GLY A 139 -5.57 17.60 28.16
C GLY A 139 -4.62 16.76 29.02
N VAL A 140 -3.71 16.00 28.37
CA VAL A 140 -2.72 15.15 29.04
C VAL A 140 -1.32 15.55 28.61
N LYS A 141 -0.33 15.29 29.49
CA LYS A 141 1.09 15.49 29.20
C LYS A 141 1.77 14.16 28.89
N GLY A 142 2.81 14.18 28.07
CA GLY A 142 3.54 12.98 27.67
C GLY A 142 2.99 12.39 26.39
N GLY A 143 3.24 11.10 26.16
CA GLY A 143 2.71 10.37 25.01
C GLY A 143 1.31 9.82 25.25
N SER A 144 0.67 9.36 24.18
CA SER A 144 -0.61 8.67 24.27
C SER A 144 -0.73 7.54 23.22
N ILE A 145 -1.55 6.59 23.57
CA ILE A 145 -1.92 5.44 22.74
C ILE A 145 -3.41 5.50 22.52
#